data_caadecdac06f5f8cf3b0e10c5223c977
#
_entry.id   caadecdac06f5f8cf3b0e10c5223c977
#
_cell.length_a   1.000
_cell.length_b   1.000
_cell.length_c   1.000
_cell.angle_alpha   90.00
_cell.angle_beta   90.00
_cell.angle_gamma   90.00
#
_symmetry.space_group_name_H-M   'P 1'
#
loop_
_entity.id
_entity.type
_entity.pdbx_description
1 polymer ?
#
loop_
_entity_poly.entity_id
_entity_poly.type
_entity_poly.pdbx_seq_one_letter_code
_entity_poly.pdbx_strand_id
1 'polypeptide(L)'
;MAAGNGEPLTVRGALQTITKLEGLEVGLFQRTEGITNIVWGLVVAGMFFAYQALGSAFPATGPYWGPVLWIPWIGAGVFATAIVWRSAHLSANVPFDKTHSRREGFVYMGVFVTVMFLGFMVFGIFLADEGLRLREPGYMMGLMSLAILIVSLFIRKRATPVARRMHFIVGSIGIIATILLALLSPADNSAYFLQTVAGVILLGGGWLVSGAYLTLKG
;
A
#
# COMPACT_ATOMS: atom_id res chain seq x y z
N MET A 1 -8.09 44.50 16.79
CA MET A 1 -6.90 43.84 17.34
C MET A 1 -7.11 43.73 18.84
N ALA A 2 -7.55 42.59 19.35
CA ALA A 2 -7.69 42.34 20.79
C ALA A 2 -6.36 41.82 21.28
N ALA A 3 -5.74 42.61 22.16
CA ALA A 3 -4.55 42.21 22.91
C ALA A 3 -4.89 41.00 23.79
N GLY A 4 -4.43 39.83 23.43
CA GLY A 4 -4.55 38.64 24.25
C GLY A 4 -3.76 38.87 25.53
N ASN A 5 -4.44 38.72 26.67
CA ASN A 5 -3.85 38.76 27.98
C ASN A 5 -2.70 37.75 28.04
N GLY A 6 -1.47 38.26 28.03
CA GLY A 6 -0.26 37.46 28.12
C GLY A 6 -0.06 36.92 29.56
N GLU A 7 -0.91 35.99 29.99
CA GLU A 7 -0.55 35.21 31.16
C GLU A 7 0.71 34.40 30.85
N PRO A 8 1.72 34.44 31.71
CA PRO A 8 2.93 33.66 31.52
C PRO A 8 2.55 32.18 31.46
N LEU A 9 2.86 31.52 30.32
CA LEU A 9 2.66 30.09 30.11
C LEU A 9 3.32 29.34 31.28
N THR A 10 2.52 28.83 32.18
CA THR A 10 3.05 27.94 33.24
C THR A 10 3.65 26.72 32.58
N VAL A 11 4.69 26.15 33.12
CA VAL A 11 5.32 24.91 32.60
C VAL A 11 4.28 23.82 32.33
N ARG A 12 3.28 23.72 33.20
CA ARG A 12 2.15 22.79 33.07
C ARG A 12 1.28 23.12 31.87
N GLY A 13 0.99 24.39 31.63
CA GLY A 13 0.20 24.83 30.46
C GLY A 13 0.96 24.60 29.15
N ALA A 14 2.28 24.85 29.14
CA ALA A 14 3.13 24.56 28.00
C ALA A 14 3.15 23.05 27.67
N LEU A 15 3.30 22.18 28.67
CA LEU A 15 3.27 20.73 28.52
C LEU A 15 1.90 20.25 27.97
N GLN A 16 0.79 20.76 28.49
CA GLN A 16 -0.53 20.42 28.01
C GLN A 16 -0.72 20.82 26.55
N THR A 17 -0.23 21.99 26.14
CA THR A 17 -0.28 22.47 24.76
C THR A 17 0.54 21.58 23.83
N ILE A 18 1.76 21.19 24.24
CA ILE A 18 2.62 20.28 23.47
C ILE A 18 1.92 18.93 23.29
N THR A 19 1.41 18.32 24.35
CA THR A 19 0.71 17.03 24.28
C THR A 19 -0.52 17.09 23.36
N LYS A 20 -1.26 18.20 23.40
CA LYS A 20 -2.40 18.41 22.50
C LYS A 20 -1.98 18.53 21.04
N LEU A 21 -0.89 19.26 20.75
CA LEU A 21 -0.36 19.40 19.40
C LEU A 21 0.17 18.08 18.85
N GLU A 22 0.88 17.30 19.66
CA GLU A 22 1.34 15.96 19.30
C GLU A 22 0.16 15.03 18.98
N GLY A 23 -0.91 15.06 19.78
CA GLY A 23 -2.13 14.29 19.53
C GLY A 23 -2.80 14.66 18.20
N LEU A 24 -2.87 15.94 17.87
CA LEU A 24 -3.42 16.43 16.60
C LEU A 24 -2.56 16.02 15.40
N GLU A 25 -1.23 16.06 15.54
CA GLU A 25 -0.30 15.63 14.50
C GLU A 25 -0.44 14.13 14.23
N VAL A 26 -0.50 13.31 15.27
CA VAL A 26 -0.70 11.86 15.16
C VAL A 26 -2.03 11.53 14.50
N GLY A 27 -3.12 12.19 14.88
CA GLY A 27 -4.44 11.99 14.27
C GLY A 27 -4.46 12.35 12.78
N LEU A 28 -3.88 13.51 12.42
CA LEU A 28 -3.78 13.92 11.02
C LEU A 28 -2.97 12.93 10.19
N PHE A 29 -1.82 12.48 10.73
CA PHE A 29 -0.98 11.50 10.08
C PHE A 29 -1.73 10.18 9.86
N GLN A 30 -2.41 9.68 10.88
CA GLN A 30 -3.19 8.45 10.83
C GLN A 30 -4.31 8.52 9.80
N ARG A 31 -5.06 9.62 9.76
CA ARG A 31 -6.12 9.85 8.76
C ARG A 31 -5.56 9.91 7.34
N THR A 32 -4.45 10.63 7.14
CA THR A 32 -3.79 10.76 5.83
C THR A 32 -3.32 9.39 5.33
N GLU A 33 -2.73 8.59 6.21
CA GLU A 33 -2.32 7.23 5.88
C GLU A 33 -3.53 6.32 5.58
N GLY A 34 -4.62 6.50 6.32
CA GLY A 34 -5.88 5.80 6.04
C GLY A 34 -6.40 6.08 4.63
N ILE A 35 -6.46 7.35 4.22
CA ILE A 35 -6.87 7.74 2.86
C ILE A 35 -5.89 7.17 1.82
N THR A 36 -4.59 7.21 2.10
CA THR A 36 -3.56 6.63 1.22
C THR A 36 -3.80 5.12 1.03
N ASN A 37 -4.10 4.39 2.10
CA ASN A 37 -4.40 2.97 2.02
C ASN A 37 -5.68 2.70 1.21
N ILE A 38 -6.72 3.53 1.32
CA ILE A 38 -7.92 3.42 0.47
C ILE A 38 -7.55 3.57 -1.01
N VAL A 39 -6.75 4.59 -1.33
CA VAL A 39 -6.27 4.81 -2.71
C VAL A 39 -5.52 3.59 -3.24
N TRP A 40 -4.58 3.06 -2.45
CA TRP A 40 -3.83 1.87 -2.86
C TRP A 40 -4.71 0.63 -2.96
N GLY A 41 -5.69 0.47 -2.08
CA GLY A 41 -6.68 -0.61 -2.18
C GLY A 41 -7.45 -0.59 -3.51
N LEU A 42 -7.89 0.60 -3.95
CA LEU A 42 -8.56 0.78 -5.24
C LEU A 42 -7.61 0.53 -6.41
N VAL A 43 -6.38 1.03 -6.34
CA VAL A 43 -5.34 0.80 -7.36
C VAL A 43 -5.06 -0.70 -7.52
N VAL A 44 -4.84 -1.41 -6.41
CA VAL A 44 -4.56 -2.85 -6.42
C VAL A 44 -5.75 -3.66 -6.94
N ALA A 45 -6.95 -3.39 -6.45
CA ALA A 45 -8.16 -4.06 -6.92
C ALA A 45 -8.37 -3.84 -8.42
N GLY A 46 -8.25 -2.59 -8.88
CA GLY A 46 -8.40 -2.23 -10.30
C GLY A 46 -7.37 -2.92 -11.18
N MET A 47 -6.14 -3.07 -10.70
CA MET A 47 -5.08 -3.77 -11.42
C MET A 47 -5.41 -5.27 -11.59
N PHE A 48 -5.86 -5.96 -10.54
CA PHE A 48 -6.27 -7.36 -10.66
C PHE A 48 -7.48 -7.52 -11.58
N PHE A 49 -8.45 -6.59 -11.56
CA PHE A 49 -9.54 -6.58 -12.53
C PHE A 49 -9.04 -6.38 -13.97
N ALA A 50 -8.08 -5.47 -14.19
CA ALA A 50 -7.48 -5.26 -15.49
C ALA A 50 -6.74 -6.51 -15.98
N TYR A 51 -6.02 -7.20 -15.10
CA TYR A 51 -5.43 -8.51 -15.42
C TYR A 51 -6.46 -9.51 -15.92
N GLN A 52 -7.59 -9.64 -15.21
CA GLN A 52 -8.65 -10.56 -15.59
C GLN A 52 -9.25 -10.19 -16.96
N ALA A 53 -9.55 -8.91 -17.16
CA ALA A 53 -10.14 -8.43 -18.41
C ALA A 53 -9.21 -8.65 -19.62
N LEU A 54 -7.93 -8.33 -19.48
CA LEU A 54 -6.94 -8.47 -20.54
C LEU A 54 -6.54 -9.94 -20.78
N GLY A 55 -6.40 -10.72 -19.71
CA GLY A 55 -6.12 -12.15 -19.82
C GLY A 55 -7.22 -12.92 -20.52
N SER A 56 -8.49 -12.54 -20.33
CA SER A 56 -9.62 -13.12 -21.05
C SER A 56 -9.76 -12.62 -22.48
N ALA A 57 -9.46 -11.33 -22.75
CA ALA A 57 -9.58 -10.75 -24.09
C ALA A 57 -8.41 -11.12 -25.01
N PHE A 58 -7.21 -11.33 -24.46
CA PHE A 58 -5.98 -11.56 -25.23
C PHE A 58 -5.14 -12.71 -24.63
N PRO A 59 -5.64 -13.95 -24.66
CA PRO A 59 -4.96 -15.07 -24.00
C PRO A 59 -3.56 -15.38 -24.57
N ALA A 60 -3.31 -15.06 -25.85
CA ALA A 60 -2.04 -15.31 -26.51
C ALA A 60 -0.92 -14.35 -26.10
N THR A 61 -1.24 -13.20 -25.49
CA THR A 61 -0.28 -12.15 -25.14
C THR A 61 -0.04 -12.04 -23.63
N GLY A 62 -0.58 -12.99 -22.85
CA GLY A 62 -0.62 -12.98 -21.39
C GLY A 62 0.66 -12.55 -20.65
N PRO A 63 1.87 -13.06 -20.99
CA PRO A 63 3.06 -12.79 -20.18
C PRO A 63 3.57 -11.34 -20.28
N TYR A 64 3.13 -10.56 -21.26
CA TYR A 64 3.57 -9.19 -21.48
C TYR A 64 2.71 -8.13 -20.77
N TRP A 65 1.51 -8.50 -20.31
CA TRP A 65 0.60 -7.55 -19.67
C TRP A 65 1.05 -7.13 -18.27
N GLY A 66 1.78 -7.99 -17.57
CA GLY A 66 2.30 -7.67 -16.26
C GLY A 66 3.02 -6.32 -16.21
N PRO A 67 4.19 -6.17 -16.85
CA PRO A 67 4.94 -4.90 -16.85
C PRO A 67 4.16 -3.73 -17.43
N VAL A 68 3.38 -3.94 -18.49
CA VAL A 68 2.60 -2.88 -19.17
C VAL A 68 1.51 -2.31 -18.25
N LEU A 69 0.85 -3.16 -17.47
CA LEU A 69 -0.18 -2.71 -16.53
C LEU A 69 0.43 -2.11 -15.27
N TRP A 70 1.52 -2.68 -14.78
CA TRP A 70 2.11 -2.25 -13.51
C TRP A 70 2.61 -0.81 -13.52
N ILE A 71 3.30 -0.39 -14.59
CA ILE A 71 3.90 0.95 -14.68
C ILE A 71 2.85 2.05 -14.51
N PRO A 72 1.76 2.11 -15.31
CA PRO A 72 0.75 3.15 -15.16
C PRO A 72 -0.02 3.06 -13.84
N TRP A 73 -0.28 1.85 -13.29
CA TRP A 73 -0.98 1.69 -12.02
C TRP A 73 -0.14 2.14 -10.83
N ILE A 74 1.14 1.77 -10.79
CA ILE A 74 2.07 2.29 -9.77
C ILE A 74 2.17 3.80 -9.89
N GLY A 75 2.32 4.33 -11.10
CA GLY A 75 2.35 5.77 -11.36
C GLY A 75 1.11 6.48 -10.84
N ALA A 76 -0.08 5.95 -11.11
CA ALA A 76 -1.35 6.49 -10.61
C ALA A 76 -1.42 6.44 -9.07
N GLY A 77 -1.02 5.34 -8.45
CA GLY A 77 -0.98 5.20 -7.00
C GLY A 77 -0.01 6.19 -6.33
N VAL A 78 1.19 6.34 -6.87
CA VAL A 78 2.19 7.31 -6.38
C VAL A 78 1.69 8.74 -6.53
N PHE A 79 1.13 9.08 -7.68
CA PHE A 79 0.58 10.42 -7.94
C PHE A 79 -0.58 10.75 -7.00
N ALA A 80 -1.54 9.84 -6.85
CA ALA A 80 -2.66 10.02 -5.94
C ALA A 80 -2.18 10.14 -4.48
N THR A 81 -1.21 9.33 -4.05
CA THR A 81 -0.57 9.44 -2.73
C THR A 81 0.05 10.82 -2.53
N ALA A 82 0.80 11.31 -3.50
CA ALA A 82 1.42 12.64 -3.43
C ALA A 82 0.37 13.76 -3.27
N ILE A 83 -0.77 13.67 -3.98
CA ILE A 83 -1.88 14.61 -3.84
C ILE A 83 -2.47 14.55 -2.43
N VAL A 84 -2.76 13.36 -1.91
CA VAL A 84 -3.35 13.17 -0.56
C VAL A 84 -2.45 13.79 0.50
N TRP A 85 -1.15 13.48 0.48
CA TRP A 85 -0.19 14.03 1.43
C TRP A 85 -0.04 15.55 1.30
N ARG A 86 0.05 16.07 0.08
CA ARG A 86 0.12 17.51 -0.16
C ARG A 86 -1.12 18.23 0.38
N SER A 87 -2.30 17.69 0.13
CA SER A 87 -3.56 18.28 0.60
C SER A 87 -3.66 18.28 2.12
N ALA A 88 -3.26 17.19 2.77
CA ALA A 88 -3.23 17.11 4.23
C ALA A 88 -2.30 18.15 4.86
N HIS A 89 -1.13 18.39 4.28
CA HIS A 89 -0.19 19.40 4.78
C HIS A 89 -0.70 20.83 4.59
N LEU A 90 -1.31 21.13 3.45
CA LEU A 90 -1.85 22.47 3.18
C LEU A 90 -3.03 22.80 4.11
N SER A 91 -3.84 21.80 4.48
CA SER A 91 -5.00 22.02 5.35
C SER A 91 -4.63 22.14 6.83
N ALA A 92 -3.53 21.54 7.27
CA ALA A 92 -3.18 21.47 8.68
C ALA A 92 -2.29 22.62 9.16
N ASN A 93 -1.68 23.42 8.29
CA ASN A 93 -0.68 24.45 8.63
C ASN A 93 0.47 23.94 9.53
N VAL A 94 0.73 22.63 9.52
CA VAL A 94 1.77 22.02 10.33
C VAL A 94 3.09 22.09 9.57
N PRO A 95 4.16 22.60 10.17
CA PRO A 95 5.48 22.60 9.55
C PRO A 95 5.95 21.15 9.33
N PHE A 96 6.08 20.80 8.08
CA PHE A 96 6.45 19.44 7.66
C PHE A 96 7.97 19.30 7.54
N ASP A 97 8.52 18.33 8.23
CA ASP A 97 9.91 17.93 8.00
C ASP A 97 10.04 17.19 6.64
N LYS A 98 10.23 18.01 5.60
CA LYS A 98 10.34 17.55 4.21
C LYS A 98 11.46 16.54 4.00
N THR A 99 12.53 16.62 4.79
CA THR A 99 13.72 15.79 4.63
C THR A 99 13.47 14.36 5.08
N HIS A 100 12.80 14.20 6.21
CA HIS A 100 12.52 12.89 6.79
C HIS A 100 11.45 12.13 6.03
N SER A 101 10.38 12.81 5.64
CA SER A 101 9.31 12.21 4.83
C SER A 101 9.78 11.80 3.43
N ARG A 102 10.65 12.58 2.79
CA ARG A 102 11.26 12.17 1.52
C ARG A 102 12.06 10.88 1.68
N ARG A 103 12.89 10.79 2.70
CA ARG A 103 13.73 9.61 2.94
C ARG A 103 12.88 8.35 3.18
N GLU A 104 11.84 8.43 3.98
CA GLU A 104 10.94 7.30 4.22
C GLU A 104 10.18 6.90 2.95
N GLY A 105 9.68 7.86 2.18
CA GLY A 105 9.04 7.62 0.89
C GLY A 105 9.99 6.96 -0.12
N PHE A 106 11.25 7.39 -0.20
CA PHE A 106 12.26 6.76 -1.05
C PHE A 106 12.59 5.34 -0.62
N VAL A 107 12.71 5.07 0.68
CA VAL A 107 12.92 3.70 1.18
C VAL A 107 11.72 2.83 0.84
N TYR A 108 10.50 3.32 1.08
CA TYR A 108 9.28 2.60 0.75
C TYR A 108 9.22 2.25 -0.74
N MET A 109 9.36 3.25 -1.61
CA MET A 109 9.35 3.05 -3.05
C MET A 109 10.53 2.19 -3.52
N GLY A 110 11.71 2.40 -2.97
CA GLY A 110 12.90 1.61 -3.30
C GLY A 110 12.71 0.14 -2.99
N VAL A 111 12.22 -0.20 -1.80
CA VAL A 111 11.92 -1.59 -1.42
C VAL A 111 10.86 -2.17 -2.34
N PHE A 112 9.74 -1.45 -2.56
CA PHE A 112 8.65 -1.93 -3.39
C PHE A 112 9.12 -2.17 -4.83
N VAL A 113 9.78 -1.20 -5.46
CA VAL A 113 10.30 -1.32 -6.84
C VAL A 113 11.32 -2.45 -6.94
N THR A 114 12.23 -2.58 -5.96
CA THR A 114 13.25 -3.65 -5.96
C THR A 114 12.60 -5.03 -5.86
N VAL A 115 11.67 -5.25 -4.94
CA VAL A 115 10.97 -6.53 -4.79
C VAL A 115 10.20 -6.87 -6.05
N MET A 116 9.50 -5.90 -6.62
CA MET A 116 8.73 -6.11 -7.85
C MET A 116 9.65 -6.38 -9.04
N PHE A 117 10.71 -5.59 -9.22
CA PHE A 117 11.65 -5.76 -10.33
C PHE A 117 12.36 -7.12 -10.26
N LEU A 118 12.93 -7.48 -9.11
CA LEU A 118 13.57 -8.78 -8.93
C LEU A 118 12.56 -9.93 -9.10
N GLY A 119 11.35 -9.77 -8.59
CA GLY A 119 10.29 -10.74 -8.77
C GLY A 119 9.92 -10.93 -10.24
N PHE A 120 9.80 -9.86 -11.02
CA PHE A 120 9.54 -9.95 -12.47
C PHE A 120 10.70 -10.59 -13.23
N MET A 121 11.93 -10.28 -12.85
CA MET A 121 13.10 -10.93 -13.46
C MET A 121 13.12 -12.44 -13.21
N VAL A 122 12.86 -12.85 -11.97
CA VAL A 122 12.74 -14.27 -11.62
C VAL A 122 11.59 -14.91 -12.38
N PHE A 123 10.42 -14.26 -12.40
CA PHE A 123 9.26 -14.72 -13.14
C PHE A 123 9.56 -14.87 -14.64
N GLY A 124 10.17 -13.87 -15.28
CA GLY A 124 10.51 -13.91 -16.70
C GLY A 124 11.53 -14.98 -17.09
N ILE A 125 12.48 -15.30 -16.19
CA ILE A 125 13.52 -16.30 -16.44
C ILE A 125 13.02 -17.72 -16.24
N PHE A 126 12.23 -17.96 -15.17
CA PHE A 126 11.82 -19.31 -14.76
C PHE A 126 10.42 -19.70 -15.23
N LEU A 127 9.60 -18.75 -15.67
CA LEU A 127 8.18 -18.95 -15.90
C LEU A 127 7.76 -18.79 -17.38
N ALA A 128 8.69 -19.01 -18.31
CA ALA A 128 8.35 -19.14 -19.74
C ALA A 128 7.41 -20.33 -20.05
N ASP A 129 7.14 -21.18 -19.05
CA ASP A 129 6.25 -22.34 -19.15
C ASP A 129 4.77 -21.92 -19.03
N GLU A 130 3.92 -22.47 -19.92
CA GLU A 130 2.47 -22.16 -19.96
C GLU A 130 1.74 -22.47 -18.65
N GLY A 131 2.12 -23.54 -17.96
CA GLY A 131 1.52 -23.90 -16.67
C GLY A 131 1.73 -22.86 -15.56
N LEU A 132 2.78 -22.08 -15.66
CA LEU A 132 3.11 -21.03 -14.69
C LEU A 132 2.47 -19.68 -15.04
N ARG A 133 2.11 -19.45 -16.30
CA ARG A 133 1.33 -18.28 -16.72
C ARG A 133 -0.03 -18.21 -16.03
N LEU A 134 -0.67 -19.36 -15.82
CA LEU A 134 -1.94 -19.45 -15.10
C LEU A 134 -1.83 -19.08 -13.62
N ARG A 135 -0.60 -18.99 -13.09
CA ARG A 135 -0.31 -18.64 -11.69
C ARG A 135 0.22 -17.21 -11.51
N GLU A 136 0.28 -16.44 -12.59
CA GLU A 136 0.78 -15.06 -12.57
C GLU A 136 0.07 -14.16 -11.55
N PRO A 137 -1.27 -14.12 -11.44
CA PRO A 137 -1.93 -13.25 -10.47
C PRO A 137 -1.60 -13.63 -9.01
N GLY A 138 -1.50 -14.92 -8.71
CA GLY A 138 -1.11 -15.40 -7.38
C GLY A 138 0.34 -15.02 -7.05
N TYR A 139 1.24 -15.15 -8.02
CA TYR A 139 2.62 -14.74 -7.88
C TYR A 139 2.74 -13.23 -7.62
N MET A 140 1.99 -12.41 -8.37
CA MET A 140 1.92 -10.97 -8.16
C MET A 140 1.39 -10.61 -6.78
N MET A 141 0.35 -11.29 -6.32
CA MET A 141 -0.17 -11.13 -4.97
C MET A 141 0.91 -11.44 -3.92
N GLY A 142 1.69 -12.49 -4.12
CA GLY A 142 2.82 -12.86 -3.25
C GLY A 142 3.91 -11.79 -3.20
N LEU A 143 4.34 -11.27 -4.35
CA LEU A 143 5.35 -10.21 -4.43
C LEU A 143 4.89 -8.92 -3.74
N MET A 144 3.65 -8.50 -3.99
CA MET A 144 3.10 -7.32 -3.32
C MET A 144 3.03 -7.51 -1.81
N SER A 145 2.57 -8.67 -1.37
CA SER A 145 2.47 -9.01 0.04
C SER A 145 3.84 -9.04 0.72
N LEU A 146 4.85 -9.58 0.04
CA LEU A 146 6.22 -9.58 0.51
C LEU A 146 6.78 -8.15 0.62
N ALA A 147 6.56 -7.32 -0.39
CA ALA A 147 6.96 -5.92 -0.36
C ALA A 147 6.31 -5.17 0.81
N ILE A 148 5.01 -5.36 1.04
CA ILE A 148 4.27 -4.77 2.17
C ILE A 148 4.85 -5.24 3.51
N LEU A 149 5.16 -6.52 3.67
CA LEU A 149 5.79 -7.06 4.88
C LEU A 149 7.16 -6.44 5.14
N ILE A 150 8.03 -6.42 4.13
CA ILE A 150 9.36 -5.84 4.24
C ILE A 150 9.25 -4.38 4.64
N VAL A 151 8.40 -3.62 3.95
CA VAL A 151 8.15 -2.22 4.28
C VAL A 151 7.66 -2.05 5.70
N SER A 152 6.73 -2.89 6.18
CA SER A 152 6.20 -2.82 7.55
C SER A 152 7.28 -2.99 8.62
N LEU A 153 8.37 -3.70 8.31
CA LEU A 153 9.52 -3.88 9.20
C LEU A 153 10.45 -2.65 9.23
N PHE A 154 10.56 -1.93 8.12
CA PHE A 154 11.46 -0.78 7.98
C PHE A 154 10.82 0.55 8.38
N ILE A 155 9.50 0.68 8.31
CA ILE A 155 8.77 1.88 8.76
C ILE A 155 8.72 1.89 10.28
N ARG A 156 9.82 2.29 10.92
CA ARG A 156 9.95 2.20 12.38
C ARG A 156 9.50 3.46 13.13
N LYS A 157 9.52 4.65 12.53
CA LYS A 157 9.51 5.89 13.31
C LYS A 157 8.27 6.76 13.21
N ARG A 158 7.46 6.69 12.14
CA ARG A 158 6.29 7.57 11.99
C ARG A 158 4.97 6.86 11.72
N ALA A 159 4.97 5.64 11.21
CA ALA A 159 3.73 4.89 11.13
C ALA A 159 3.20 4.70 12.55
N THR A 160 1.95 5.07 12.78
CA THR A 160 1.32 4.75 14.05
C THR A 160 1.46 3.24 14.27
N PRO A 161 1.62 2.76 15.51
CA PRO A 161 1.72 1.32 15.78
C PRO A 161 0.58 0.53 15.13
N VAL A 162 -0.57 1.16 14.96
CA VAL A 162 -1.78 0.60 14.35
C VAL A 162 -1.57 0.42 12.84
N ALA A 163 -1.11 1.44 12.11
CA ALA A 163 -0.85 1.36 10.68
C ALA A 163 0.18 0.25 10.36
N ARG A 164 1.25 0.19 11.12
CA ARG A 164 2.27 -0.86 10.97
C ARG A 164 1.69 -2.26 11.20
N ARG A 165 0.83 -2.45 12.22
CA ARG A 165 0.15 -3.73 12.46
C ARG A 165 -0.76 -4.11 11.30
N MET A 166 -1.50 -3.15 10.75
CA MET A 166 -2.38 -3.38 9.59
C MET A 166 -1.58 -3.80 8.35
N HIS A 167 -0.49 -3.11 8.02
CA HIS A 167 0.38 -3.52 6.91
C HIS A 167 0.95 -4.92 7.12
N PHE A 168 1.39 -5.24 8.34
CA PHE A 168 1.88 -6.58 8.67
C PHE A 168 0.80 -7.65 8.49
N ILE A 169 -0.42 -7.39 8.96
CA ILE A 169 -1.57 -8.32 8.83
C ILE A 169 -1.90 -8.53 7.35
N VAL A 170 -2.08 -7.46 6.57
CA VAL A 170 -2.42 -7.55 5.15
C VAL A 170 -1.35 -8.30 4.37
N GLY A 171 -0.06 -7.98 4.59
CA GLY A 171 1.05 -8.66 3.96
C GLY A 171 1.12 -10.14 4.33
N SER A 172 0.92 -10.49 5.61
CA SER A 172 0.93 -11.88 6.07
C SER A 172 -0.21 -12.70 5.48
N ILE A 173 -1.43 -12.16 5.48
CA ILE A 173 -2.60 -12.81 4.88
C ILE A 173 -2.35 -13.04 3.39
N GLY A 174 -1.82 -12.06 2.67
CA GLY A 174 -1.53 -12.19 1.25
C GLY A 174 -0.46 -13.26 0.95
N ILE A 175 0.59 -13.38 1.76
CA ILE A 175 1.60 -14.47 1.62
C ILE A 175 0.97 -15.83 1.86
N ILE A 176 0.21 -15.98 2.95
CA ILE A 176 -0.46 -17.25 3.28
C ILE A 176 -1.42 -17.64 2.14
N ALA A 177 -2.23 -16.69 1.67
CA ALA A 177 -3.15 -16.94 0.57
C ALA A 177 -2.41 -17.33 -0.72
N THR A 178 -1.28 -16.68 -1.03
CA THR A 178 -0.45 -17.03 -2.20
C THR A 178 0.04 -18.47 -2.11
N ILE A 179 0.55 -18.89 -0.95
CA ILE A 179 1.02 -20.26 -0.75
C ILE A 179 -0.14 -21.26 -0.88
N LEU A 180 -1.28 -21.00 -0.23
CA LEU A 180 -2.44 -21.86 -0.32
C LEU A 180 -2.98 -21.99 -1.76
N LEU A 181 -3.06 -20.88 -2.49
CA LEU A 181 -3.48 -20.89 -3.88
C LEU A 181 -2.48 -21.64 -4.77
N ALA A 182 -1.18 -21.49 -4.53
CA ALA A 182 -0.16 -22.23 -5.27
C ALA A 182 -0.27 -23.76 -5.06
N LEU A 183 -0.66 -24.18 -3.86
CA LEU A 183 -0.79 -25.59 -3.51
C LEU A 183 -2.14 -26.22 -3.92
N LEU A 184 -3.22 -25.42 -3.86
CA LEU A 184 -4.60 -25.93 -3.98
C LEU A 184 -5.26 -25.60 -5.31
N SER A 185 -4.73 -24.63 -6.08
CA SER A 185 -5.33 -24.27 -7.36
C SER A 185 -5.06 -25.33 -8.43
N PRO A 186 -6.08 -25.74 -9.18
CA PRO A 186 -5.89 -26.61 -10.35
C PRO A 186 -4.98 -25.94 -11.38
N ALA A 187 -4.38 -26.73 -12.27
CA ALA A 187 -3.51 -26.23 -13.33
C ALA A 187 -4.32 -25.88 -14.60
N ASP A 188 -5.39 -25.11 -14.44
CA ASP A 188 -6.28 -24.70 -15.51
C ASP A 188 -6.67 -23.20 -15.43
N ASN A 189 -7.47 -22.73 -16.34
CA ASN A 189 -7.93 -21.35 -16.41
C ASN A 189 -8.73 -20.90 -15.18
N SER A 190 -9.30 -21.82 -14.39
CA SER A 190 -10.01 -21.48 -13.17
C SER A 190 -9.06 -20.99 -12.07
N ALA A 191 -7.82 -21.45 -12.10
CA ALA A 191 -6.77 -20.98 -11.18
C ALA A 191 -6.47 -19.48 -11.38
N TYR A 192 -6.40 -19.03 -12.61
CA TYR A 192 -6.17 -17.62 -12.94
C TYR A 192 -7.27 -16.73 -12.36
N PHE A 193 -8.53 -17.11 -12.58
CA PHE A 193 -9.68 -16.40 -12.04
C PHE A 193 -9.68 -16.37 -10.51
N LEU A 194 -9.48 -17.54 -9.88
CA LEU A 194 -9.48 -17.66 -8.42
C LEU A 194 -8.39 -16.79 -7.78
N GLN A 195 -7.18 -16.80 -8.34
CA GLN A 195 -6.05 -16.00 -7.87
C GLN A 195 -6.30 -14.49 -8.06
N THR A 196 -6.91 -14.11 -9.16
CA THR A 196 -7.30 -12.71 -9.41
C THR A 196 -8.33 -12.23 -8.38
N VAL A 197 -9.38 -13.02 -8.15
CA VAL A 197 -10.41 -12.71 -7.14
C VAL A 197 -9.80 -12.63 -5.74
N ALA A 198 -8.92 -13.56 -5.40
CA ALA A 198 -8.20 -13.52 -4.13
C ALA A 198 -7.34 -12.26 -3.98
N GLY A 199 -6.63 -11.84 -5.02
CA GLY A 199 -5.87 -10.58 -5.04
C GLY A 199 -6.75 -9.36 -4.82
N VAL A 200 -7.90 -9.28 -5.49
CA VAL A 200 -8.89 -8.19 -5.28
C VAL A 200 -9.38 -8.16 -3.83
N ILE A 201 -9.81 -9.30 -3.30
CA ILE A 201 -10.44 -9.37 -1.97
C ILE A 201 -9.40 -9.19 -0.86
N LEU A 202 -8.30 -9.93 -0.91
CA LEU A 202 -7.34 -9.98 0.20
C LEU A 202 -6.40 -8.78 0.21
N LEU A 203 -5.85 -8.39 -0.92
CA LEU A 203 -4.98 -7.22 -0.99
C LEU A 203 -5.79 -5.94 -1.16
N GLY A 204 -6.58 -5.84 -2.20
CA GLY A 204 -7.40 -4.65 -2.44
C GLY A 204 -8.35 -4.38 -1.28
N GLY A 205 -9.16 -5.38 -0.89
CA GLY A 205 -10.08 -5.30 0.25
C GLY A 205 -9.37 -5.10 1.59
N GLY A 206 -8.25 -5.78 1.83
CA GLY A 206 -7.43 -5.61 3.04
C GLY A 206 -6.92 -4.18 3.20
N TRP A 207 -6.46 -3.55 2.12
CA TRP A 207 -6.04 -2.16 2.12
C TRP A 207 -7.22 -1.20 2.32
N LEU A 208 -8.37 -1.46 1.70
CA LEU A 208 -9.59 -0.65 1.89
C LEU A 208 -10.05 -0.69 3.35
N VAL A 209 -10.12 -1.87 3.95
CA VAL A 209 -10.51 -2.04 5.36
C VAL A 209 -9.50 -1.38 6.30
N SER A 210 -8.20 -1.58 6.07
CA SER A 210 -7.14 -0.91 6.82
C SER A 210 -7.25 0.61 6.71
N GLY A 211 -7.48 1.12 5.51
CA GLY A 211 -7.63 2.53 5.25
C GLY A 211 -8.84 3.14 5.93
N ALA A 212 -10.01 2.49 5.83
CA ALA A 212 -11.23 2.92 6.51
C ALA A 212 -11.03 2.95 8.03
N TYR A 213 -10.45 1.89 8.60
CA TYR A 213 -10.17 1.83 10.02
C TYR A 213 -9.26 2.97 10.50
N LEU A 214 -8.15 3.24 9.79
CA LEU A 214 -7.23 4.32 10.14
C LEU A 214 -7.87 5.69 10.00
N THR A 215 -8.70 5.90 8.97
CA THR A 215 -9.40 7.17 8.74
C THR A 215 -10.43 7.46 9.84
N LEU A 216 -11.11 6.42 10.35
CA LEU A 216 -12.13 6.57 11.41
C LEU A 216 -11.48 6.77 12.80
N LYS A 217 -10.27 6.31 13.01
CA LYS A 217 -9.56 6.40 14.31
C LYS A 217 -8.68 7.65 14.44
N GLY A 218 -8.29 8.28 13.33
CA GLY A 218 -7.54 9.55 13.27
C GLY A 218 -8.47 10.73 13.17
#